data_3aa9b5aeecaf9b2e05b2ed341dce592e
#
_entry.id   3aa9b5aeecaf9b2e05b2ed341dce592e
#
_cell.length_a   1.000
_cell.length_b   1.000
_cell.length_c   1.000
_cell.angle_alpha   90.00
_cell.angle_beta   90.00
_cell.angle_gamma   90.00
#
_symmetry.space_group_name_H-M   'P 1'
#
loop_
_entity.id
_entity.type
_entity.pdbx_description
1 polymer ?
#
loop_
_entity_poly.entity_id
_entity_poly.type
_entity_poly.pdbx_seq_one_letter_code
_entity_poly.pdbx_strand_id
1 'polypeptide(L)'
;MKKWLCKICFLWENKNRTVVIFLLVGLVVSLGFVDVLLVRNKRLNKENRLLQRQYEAVDNALFRMEEMQKTYLQYENMKKIDDIDLKTETDSILKLSSLLDDKKKIVVRISNAACVSCIQDFCAVLFQYFSGSEIIYISDYGSAKELFFMKQILGIENQVYRVEALKLPIDKEKKFYVFIIDKDLSIEKFFLPHYEQKGLMIYYLDLLKKTL
;
A
#
# COMPACT_ATOMS: atom_id res chain seq x y z
N MET A 1 59.23 13.83 -72.03
CA MET A 1 58.31 14.60 -71.11
C MET A 1 56.98 13.88 -70.89
N LYS A 2 56.24 13.33 -71.86
CA LYS A 2 54.92 12.66 -71.64
C LYS A 2 54.92 11.50 -70.64
N LYS A 3 55.96 10.67 -70.55
CA LYS A 3 56.02 9.53 -69.61
C LYS A 3 56.16 9.96 -68.15
N TRP A 4 56.73 11.12 -67.84
CA TRP A 4 56.89 11.64 -66.47
C TRP A 4 55.60 12.24 -65.93
N LEU A 5 54.86 12.98 -66.73
CA LEU A 5 53.55 13.50 -66.36
C LEU A 5 52.53 12.40 -66.07
N CYS A 6 52.54 11.30 -66.85
CA CYS A 6 51.66 10.16 -66.57
C CYS A 6 51.98 9.46 -65.22
N LYS A 7 53.25 9.36 -64.85
CA LYS A 7 53.65 8.80 -63.53
C LYS A 7 53.27 9.68 -62.36
N ILE A 8 53.37 10.99 -62.50
CA ILE A 8 52.95 11.96 -61.45
C ILE A 8 51.41 11.93 -61.31
N CYS A 9 50.67 11.93 -62.39
CA CYS A 9 49.19 11.79 -62.34
C CYS A 9 48.74 10.50 -61.67
N PHE A 10 49.35 9.36 -62.02
CA PHE A 10 49.04 8.07 -61.38
C PHE A 10 49.39 8.00 -59.91
N LEU A 11 50.51 8.60 -59.46
CA LEU A 11 50.90 8.68 -58.06
C LEU A 11 49.97 9.62 -57.27
N TRP A 12 49.52 10.70 -57.89
CA TRP A 12 48.61 11.66 -57.26
C TRP A 12 47.19 11.07 -57.14
N GLU A 13 46.73 10.37 -58.16
CA GLU A 13 45.45 9.68 -58.13
C GLU A 13 45.43 8.55 -57.11
N ASN A 14 46.50 7.78 -56.97
CA ASN A 14 46.63 6.72 -55.99
C ASN A 14 46.70 7.25 -54.55
N LYS A 15 47.40 8.40 -54.31
CA LYS A 15 47.46 9.06 -53.02
C LYS A 15 46.10 9.60 -52.58
N ASN A 16 45.34 10.18 -53.49
CA ASN A 16 43.99 10.67 -53.20
C ASN A 16 43.02 9.52 -52.88
N ARG A 17 43.10 8.38 -53.59
CA ARG A 17 42.32 7.19 -53.29
C ARG A 17 42.59 6.66 -51.88
N THR A 18 43.83 6.61 -51.47
CA THR A 18 44.22 6.15 -50.12
C THR A 18 43.64 7.05 -49.04
N VAL A 19 43.74 8.39 -49.23
CA VAL A 19 43.15 9.36 -48.29
C VAL A 19 41.65 9.20 -48.16
N VAL A 20 40.95 9.02 -49.31
CA VAL A 20 39.47 8.81 -49.30
C VAL A 20 39.10 7.52 -48.55
N ILE A 21 39.87 6.43 -48.76
CA ILE A 21 39.63 5.15 -48.05
C ILE A 21 39.80 5.35 -46.54
N PHE A 22 40.85 6.04 -46.08
CA PHE A 22 41.05 6.32 -44.66
C PHE A 22 39.92 7.16 -44.06
N LEU A 23 39.42 8.15 -44.80
CA LEU A 23 38.29 8.97 -44.35
C LEU A 23 37.00 8.15 -44.26
N LEU A 24 36.73 7.28 -45.22
CA LEU A 24 35.58 6.38 -45.19
C LEU A 24 35.65 5.38 -44.05
N VAL A 25 36.79 4.78 -43.78
CA VAL A 25 36.99 3.87 -42.64
C VAL A 25 36.82 4.62 -41.34
N GLY A 26 37.39 5.83 -41.19
CA GLY A 26 37.19 6.67 -40.03
C GLY A 26 35.72 7.02 -39.79
N LEU A 27 34.96 7.33 -40.85
CA LEU A 27 33.54 7.60 -40.78
C LEU A 27 32.75 6.36 -40.30
N VAL A 28 33.01 5.19 -40.85
CA VAL A 28 32.32 3.94 -40.44
C VAL A 28 32.60 3.61 -38.97
N VAL A 29 33.87 3.74 -38.53
CA VAL A 29 34.26 3.50 -37.16
C VAL A 29 33.58 4.51 -36.21
N SER A 30 33.51 5.79 -36.57
CA SER A 30 32.84 6.81 -35.76
C SER A 30 31.32 6.58 -35.68
N LEU A 31 30.67 6.21 -36.75
CA LEU A 31 29.25 5.85 -36.74
C LEU A 31 28.98 4.63 -35.85
N GLY A 32 29.79 3.57 -35.97
CA GLY A 32 29.68 2.39 -35.12
C GLY A 32 29.85 2.74 -33.62
N PHE A 33 30.79 3.66 -33.31
CA PHE A 33 30.98 4.12 -31.95
C PHE A 33 29.76 4.92 -31.39
N VAL A 34 29.17 5.76 -32.24
CA VAL A 34 27.95 6.50 -31.89
C VAL A 34 26.79 5.53 -31.61
N ASP A 35 26.61 4.49 -32.42
CA ASP A 35 25.56 3.49 -32.17
C ASP A 35 25.74 2.76 -30.85
N VAL A 36 26.97 2.36 -30.52
CA VAL A 36 27.28 1.71 -29.23
C VAL A 36 26.97 2.65 -28.07
N LEU A 37 27.32 3.93 -28.19
CA LEU A 37 27.00 4.93 -27.14
C LEU A 37 25.50 5.15 -27.00
N LEU A 38 24.75 5.18 -28.09
CA LEU A 38 23.29 5.33 -28.05
C LEU A 38 22.61 4.14 -27.38
N VAL A 39 23.03 2.90 -27.72
CA VAL A 39 22.52 1.69 -27.06
C VAL A 39 22.84 1.69 -25.57
N ARG A 40 24.07 2.03 -25.19
CA ARG A 40 24.49 2.12 -23.79
C ARG A 40 23.71 3.20 -23.02
N ASN A 41 23.48 4.34 -23.64
CA ASN A 41 22.69 5.42 -23.02
C ASN A 41 21.23 5.01 -22.81
N LYS A 42 20.61 4.35 -23.80
CA LYS A 42 19.26 3.79 -23.65
C LYS A 42 19.17 2.78 -22.50
N ARG A 43 20.17 1.91 -22.36
CA ARG A 43 20.24 0.93 -21.27
C ARG A 43 20.37 1.62 -19.91
N LEU A 44 21.31 2.56 -19.78
CA LEU A 44 21.49 3.34 -18.54
C LEU A 44 20.23 4.12 -18.14
N ASN A 45 19.56 4.73 -19.08
CA ASN A 45 18.30 5.42 -18.84
C ASN A 45 17.19 4.48 -18.35
N LYS A 46 17.14 3.25 -18.87
CA LYS A 46 16.20 2.23 -18.40
C LYS A 46 16.52 1.78 -16.96
N GLU A 47 17.79 1.53 -16.68
CA GLU A 47 18.26 1.16 -15.34
C GLU A 47 18.01 2.28 -14.31
N ASN A 48 18.29 3.54 -14.66
CA ASN A 48 18.00 4.69 -13.82
C ASN A 48 16.51 4.84 -13.51
N ARG A 49 15.62 4.67 -14.51
CA ARG A 49 14.17 4.70 -14.28
C ARG A 49 13.70 3.56 -13.36
N LEU A 50 14.31 2.39 -13.47
CA LEU A 50 14.00 1.26 -12.59
C LEU A 50 14.41 1.56 -11.14
N LEU A 51 15.64 2.05 -10.95
CA LEU A 51 16.16 2.46 -9.64
C LEU A 51 15.32 3.58 -9.00
N GLN A 52 14.92 4.56 -9.80
CA GLN A 52 14.06 5.65 -9.31
C GLN A 52 12.71 5.11 -8.81
N ARG A 53 12.06 4.20 -9.55
CA ARG A 53 10.81 3.56 -9.11
C ARG A 53 10.99 2.74 -7.83
N GLN A 54 12.12 2.04 -7.70
CA GLN A 54 12.42 1.30 -6.47
C GLN A 54 12.63 2.24 -5.29
N TYR A 55 13.34 3.35 -5.50
CA TYR A 55 13.54 4.37 -4.48
C TYR A 55 12.22 4.99 -4.03
N GLU A 56 11.37 5.41 -4.97
CA GLU A 56 10.04 5.96 -4.67
C GLU A 56 9.16 4.95 -3.90
N ALA A 57 9.24 3.67 -4.23
CA ALA A 57 8.50 2.62 -3.52
C ALA A 57 8.99 2.45 -2.07
N VAL A 58 10.31 2.48 -1.84
CA VAL A 58 10.91 2.40 -0.50
C VAL A 58 10.58 3.65 0.33
N ASP A 59 10.68 4.83 -0.26
CA ASP A 59 10.37 6.10 0.40
C ASP A 59 8.90 6.16 0.84
N ASN A 60 7.99 5.77 -0.05
CA ASN A 60 6.58 5.65 0.28
C ASN A 60 6.29 4.61 1.38
N ALA A 61 7.05 3.50 1.41
CA ALA A 61 6.92 2.49 2.47
C ALA A 61 7.39 3.02 3.82
N LEU A 62 8.52 3.73 3.85
CA LEU A 62 9.05 4.39 5.06
C LEU A 62 8.08 5.45 5.60
N PHE A 63 7.57 6.31 4.73
CA PHE A 63 6.57 7.32 5.11
C PHE A 63 5.34 6.68 5.76
N ARG A 64 4.82 5.59 5.17
CA ARG A 64 3.69 4.85 5.76
C ARG A 64 4.02 4.22 7.11
N MET A 65 5.24 3.70 7.29
CA MET A 65 5.68 3.16 8.58
C MET A 65 5.75 4.25 9.65
N GLU A 66 6.25 5.43 9.32
CA GLU A 66 6.28 6.56 10.24
C GLU A 66 4.87 7.01 10.66
N GLU A 67 3.95 7.13 9.72
CA GLU A 67 2.56 7.47 10.00
C GLU A 67 1.87 6.42 10.89
N MET A 68 2.13 5.14 10.62
CA MET A 68 1.64 4.06 11.47
C MET A 68 2.22 4.12 12.88
N GLN A 69 3.52 4.38 13.03
CA GLN A 69 4.15 4.53 14.35
C GLN A 69 3.60 5.72 15.12
N LYS A 70 3.43 6.88 14.46
CA LYS A 70 2.80 8.05 15.09
C LYS A 70 1.39 7.72 15.58
N THR A 71 0.60 7.07 14.74
CA THR A 71 -0.75 6.64 15.09
C THR A 71 -0.71 5.67 16.25
N TYR A 72 0.13 4.63 16.20
CA TYR A 72 0.29 3.66 17.29
C TYR A 72 0.63 4.34 18.63
N LEU A 73 1.62 5.24 18.63
CA LEU A 73 2.02 5.99 19.83
C LEU A 73 0.90 6.87 20.40
N GLN A 74 0.05 7.44 19.54
CA GLN A 74 -1.12 8.20 19.98
C GLN A 74 -2.14 7.31 20.71
N TYR A 75 -2.32 6.06 20.25
CA TYR A 75 -3.32 5.14 20.81
C TYR A 75 -2.80 4.25 21.93
N GLU A 76 -1.50 4.02 22.03
CA GLU A 76 -0.89 3.30 23.15
C GLU A 76 -1.14 4.01 24.50
N ASN A 77 -1.32 5.35 24.46
CA ASN A 77 -1.65 6.17 25.62
C ASN A 77 -3.16 6.30 25.88
N MET A 78 -4.02 5.86 24.95
CA MET A 78 -5.48 5.87 25.15
C MET A 78 -5.90 4.63 25.90
N LYS A 79 -6.10 4.80 27.20
CA LYS A 79 -6.45 3.66 28.07
C LYS A 79 -7.92 3.26 27.99
N LYS A 80 -8.82 4.18 27.68
CA LYS A 80 -10.28 3.91 27.68
C LYS A 80 -11.01 4.72 26.61
N ILE A 81 -12.12 4.17 26.12
CA ILE A 81 -13.11 4.90 25.32
C ILE A 81 -14.37 5.14 26.13
N ASP A 82 -15.17 6.12 25.69
CA ASP A 82 -16.47 6.38 26.30
C ASP A 82 -17.43 5.20 26.05
N ASP A 83 -18.35 4.98 26.99
CA ASP A 83 -19.46 4.06 26.77
C ASP A 83 -20.52 4.72 25.90
N ILE A 84 -20.40 4.49 24.59
CA ILE A 84 -21.23 5.12 23.57
C ILE A 84 -22.50 4.33 23.25
N ASP A 85 -23.50 5.05 22.74
CA ASP A 85 -24.72 4.47 22.22
C ASP A 85 -24.51 3.94 20.80
N LEU A 86 -24.78 2.68 20.60
CA LEU A 86 -24.71 1.98 19.31
C LEU A 86 -26.13 1.71 18.81
N LYS A 87 -26.37 1.92 17.53
CA LYS A 87 -27.62 1.53 16.85
C LYS A 87 -27.47 0.16 16.23
N THR A 88 -28.41 -0.71 16.48
CA THR A 88 -28.50 -2.02 15.80
C THR A 88 -28.97 -1.87 14.35
N GLU A 89 -29.03 -2.96 13.62
CA GLU A 89 -29.62 -3.00 12.27
C GLU A 89 -31.09 -2.68 12.25
N THR A 90 -31.78 -2.90 13.38
CA THR A 90 -33.22 -2.59 13.61
C THR A 90 -33.46 -1.24 14.30
N ASP A 91 -32.47 -0.35 14.30
CA ASP A 91 -32.50 0.98 14.93
C ASP A 91 -32.67 0.98 16.46
N SER A 92 -32.62 -0.17 17.12
CA SER A 92 -32.58 -0.23 18.58
C SER A 92 -31.26 0.32 19.09
N ILE A 93 -31.30 1.01 20.23
CA ILE A 93 -30.11 1.62 20.83
C ILE A 93 -29.65 0.74 22.00
N LEU A 94 -28.33 0.51 22.08
CA LEU A 94 -27.69 -0.18 23.20
C LEU A 94 -26.33 0.45 23.52
N LYS A 95 -25.84 0.24 24.72
CA LYS A 95 -24.51 0.68 25.11
C LYS A 95 -23.42 -0.26 24.60
N LEU A 96 -22.25 0.28 24.24
CA LEU A 96 -21.11 -0.53 23.88
C LEU A 96 -20.73 -1.53 24.98
N SER A 97 -20.77 -1.09 26.23
CA SER A 97 -20.50 -1.94 27.40
C SER A 97 -21.43 -3.16 27.50
N SER A 98 -22.66 -3.08 26.99
CA SER A 98 -23.60 -4.20 27.00
C SER A 98 -23.22 -5.35 26.04
N LEU A 99 -22.31 -5.11 25.11
CA LEU A 99 -21.74 -6.12 24.19
C LEU A 99 -20.53 -6.83 24.78
N LEU A 100 -19.98 -6.31 25.87
CA LEU A 100 -18.78 -6.82 26.51
C LEU A 100 -19.17 -7.75 27.65
N ASP A 101 -18.70 -8.96 27.57
CA ASP A 101 -18.73 -9.94 28.64
C ASP A 101 -17.40 -9.91 29.44
N ASP A 102 -17.16 -10.93 30.25
CA ASP A 102 -15.88 -11.02 30.99
C ASP A 102 -14.67 -11.33 30.08
N LYS A 103 -14.89 -11.49 28.77
CA LYS A 103 -13.85 -11.75 27.79
C LYS A 103 -13.54 -10.51 26.96
N LYS A 104 -12.30 -10.38 26.59
CA LYS A 104 -11.88 -9.37 25.60
C LYS A 104 -12.54 -9.64 24.25
N LYS A 105 -12.87 -8.60 23.52
CA LYS A 105 -13.45 -8.66 22.18
C LYS A 105 -12.59 -7.91 21.17
N ILE A 106 -12.60 -8.37 19.93
CA ILE A 106 -12.03 -7.64 18.81
C ILE A 106 -13.07 -6.64 18.30
N VAL A 107 -12.75 -5.38 18.24
CA VAL A 107 -13.57 -4.36 17.59
C VAL A 107 -13.01 -4.09 16.20
N VAL A 108 -13.87 -4.24 15.21
CA VAL A 108 -13.58 -3.92 13.80
C VAL A 108 -14.37 -2.68 13.42
N ARG A 109 -13.71 -1.55 13.29
CA ARG A 109 -14.32 -0.28 12.88
C ARG A 109 -14.26 -0.13 11.38
N ILE A 110 -15.42 -0.07 10.74
CA ILE A 110 -15.58 0.04 9.29
C ILE A 110 -16.10 1.44 8.96
N SER A 111 -15.30 2.23 8.24
CA SER A 111 -15.75 3.54 7.75
C SER A 111 -16.30 3.44 6.32
N ASN A 112 -17.35 4.21 6.05
CA ASN A 112 -17.95 4.31 4.72
C ASN A 112 -17.02 4.93 3.66
N ALA A 113 -15.97 5.64 4.08
CA ALA A 113 -14.95 6.21 3.21
C ALA A 113 -13.71 5.32 3.06
N ALA A 114 -13.63 4.21 3.78
CA ALA A 114 -12.49 3.32 3.72
C ALA A 114 -12.48 2.45 2.45
N CYS A 115 -11.30 1.96 2.09
CA CYS A 115 -11.10 1.08 0.93
C CYS A 115 -11.79 -0.28 1.15
N VAL A 116 -12.84 -0.57 0.39
CA VAL A 116 -13.65 -1.79 0.53
C VAL A 116 -12.81 -3.05 0.31
N SER A 117 -11.94 -3.08 -0.70
CA SER A 117 -11.08 -4.24 -0.95
C SER A 117 -10.08 -4.50 0.20
N CYS A 118 -9.57 -3.44 0.83
CA CYS A 118 -8.70 -3.57 2.00
C CYS A 118 -9.42 -4.21 3.19
N ILE A 119 -10.67 -3.81 3.41
CA ILE A 119 -11.51 -4.37 4.47
C ILE A 119 -11.85 -5.83 4.16
N GLN A 120 -12.21 -6.12 2.91
CA GLN A 120 -12.55 -7.47 2.44
C GLN A 120 -11.38 -8.44 2.62
N ASP A 121 -10.17 -8.05 2.21
CA ASP A 121 -8.96 -8.86 2.38
C ASP A 121 -8.67 -9.13 3.86
N PHE A 122 -8.83 -8.13 4.72
CA PHE A 122 -8.66 -8.29 6.16
C PHE A 122 -9.71 -9.21 6.77
N CYS A 123 -10.99 -8.99 6.48
CA CYS A 123 -12.09 -9.82 7.00
C CYS A 123 -11.96 -11.28 6.57
N ALA A 124 -11.55 -11.54 5.32
CA ALA A 124 -11.34 -12.90 4.82
C ALA A 124 -10.28 -13.67 5.61
N VAL A 125 -9.23 -12.98 6.07
CA VAL A 125 -8.23 -13.59 6.94
C VAL A 125 -8.70 -13.66 8.38
N LEU A 126 -9.33 -12.59 8.91
CA LEU A 126 -9.86 -12.53 10.28
C LEU A 126 -10.80 -13.70 10.59
N PHE A 127 -11.69 -14.07 9.66
CA PHE A 127 -12.64 -15.18 9.81
C PHE A 127 -11.99 -16.57 9.90
N GLN A 128 -10.73 -16.69 9.48
CA GLN A 128 -9.97 -17.94 9.64
C GLN A 128 -9.36 -18.07 11.05
N TYR A 129 -9.23 -16.96 11.77
CA TYR A 129 -8.58 -16.90 13.09
C TYR A 129 -9.57 -16.87 14.24
N PHE A 130 -10.73 -16.21 14.07
CA PHE A 130 -11.65 -15.88 15.15
C PHE A 130 -13.10 -16.22 14.77
N SER A 131 -13.87 -16.64 15.79
CA SER A 131 -15.29 -16.83 15.67
C SER A 131 -16.04 -15.49 15.70
N GLY A 132 -17.26 -15.49 15.13
CA GLY A 132 -18.08 -14.29 15.13
C GLY A 132 -18.43 -13.76 16.52
N SER A 133 -18.49 -14.61 17.54
CA SER A 133 -18.77 -14.20 18.93
C SER A 133 -17.65 -13.41 19.59
N GLU A 134 -16.45 -13.47 19.04
CA GLU A 134 -15.27 -12.74 19.51
C GLU A 134 -15.12 -11.37 18.88
N ILE A 135 -15.95 -11.05 17.87
CA ILE A 135 -15.79 -9.86 17.03
C ILE A 135 -17.03 -8.97 17.15
N ILE A 136 -16.83 -7.68 17.40
CA ILE A 136 -17.84 -6.62 17.34
C ILE A 136 -17.55 -5.76 16.13
N TYR A 137 -18.51 -5.71 15.19
CA TYR A 137 -18.41 -4.86 14.00
C TYR A 137 -19.13 -3.54 14.24
N ILE A 138 -18.43 -2.43 14.03
CA ILE A 138 -18.98 -1.09 14.20
C ILE A 138 -18.74 -0.28 12.91
N SER A 139 -19.79 0.41 12.43
CA SER A 139 -19.74 1.14 11.17
C SER A 139 -20.34 2.55 11.31
N ASP A 140 -19.92 3.48 10.43
CA ASP A 140 -20.48 4.82 10.26
C ASP A 140 -21.47 4.91 9.07
N TYR A 141 -21.88 3.79 8.49
CA TYR A 141 -22.91 3.79 7.45
C TYR A 141 -24.23 4.37 7.98
N GLY A 142 -24.74 5.37 7.26
CA GLY A 142 -25.90 6.14 7.71
C GLY A 142 -27.22 5.38 7.64
N SER A 143 -27.36 4.45 6.66
CA SER A 143 -28.61 3.74 6.41
C SER A 143 -28.48 2.22 6.58
N ALA A 144 -29.56 1.57 6.99
CA ALA A 144 -29.66 0.11 7.07
C ALA A 144 -29.42 -0.57 5.70
N LYS A 145 -29.86 0.09 4.61
CA LYS A 145 -29.66 -0.43 3.25
C LYS A 145 -28.19 -0.47 2.85
N GLU A 146 -27.45 0.60 3.09
CA GLU A 146 -25.99 0.66 2.82
C GLU A 146 -25.24 -0.36 3.66
N LEU A 147 -25.61 -0.46 4.94
CA LEU A 147 -25.06 -1.46 5.85
C LEU A 147 -25.28 -2.89 5.34
N PHE A 148 -26.49 -3.20 4.86
CA PHE A 148 -26.79 -4.51 4.30
C PHE A 148 -25.91 -4.85 3.10
N PHE A 149 -25.74 -3.93 2.14
CA PHE A 149 -24.87 -4.15 1.00
C PHE A 149 -23.40 -4.33 1.42
N MET A 150 -22.93 -3.52 2.35
CA MET A 150 -21.57 -3.63 2.89
C MET A 150 -21.35 -5.02 3.52
N LYS A 151 -22.28 -5.51 4.35
CA LYS A 151 -22.21 -6.85 4.95
C LYS A 151 -22.09 -7.94 3.89
N GLN A 152 -22.89 -7.86 2.82
CA GLN A 152 -22.83 -8.83 1.71
C GLN A 152 -21.47 -8.83 1.02
N ILE A 153 -20.92 -7.65 0.74
CA ILE A 153 -19.62 -7.50 0.07
C ILE A 153 -18.49 -8.06 0.95
N LEU A 154 -18.54 -7.81 2.26
CA LEU A 154 -17.51 -8.21 3.20
C LEU A 154 -17.66 -9.64 3.74
N GLY A 155 -18.77 -10.32 3.44
CA GLY A 155 -19.07 -11.65 3.97
C GLY A 155 -19.32 -11.66 5.48
N ILE A 156 -19.81 -10.55 6.06
CA ILE A 156 -20.09 -10.44 7.49
C ILE A 156 -21.50 -10.96 7.76
N GLU A 157 -21.59 -12.10 8.46
CA GLU A 157 -22.88 -12.68 8.87
C GLU A 157 -23.38 -12.09 10.18
N ASN A 158 -22.47 -11.68 11.05
CA ASN A 158 -22.75 -11.11 12.35
C ASN A 158 -23.47 -9.77 12.28
N GLN A 159 -24.07 -9.36 13.41
CA GLN A 159 -24.66 -8.04 13.58
C GLN A 159 -23.57 -6.97 13.46
N VAL A 160 -23.86 -5.91 12.71
CA VAL A 160 -23.04 -4.72 12.63
C VAL A 160 -23.77 -3.56 13.33
N TYR A 161 -23.08 -2.92 14.23
CA TYR A 161 -23.59 -1.77 14.96
C TYR A 161 -23.24 -0.48 14.26
N ARG A 162 -24.11 0.52 14.37
CA ARG A 162 -23.92 1.82 13.73
C ARG A 162 -23.63 2.89 14.76
N VAL A 163 -22.61 3.69 14.50
CA VAL A 163 -22.30 4.92 15.22
C VAL A 163 -21.49 5.84 14.33
N GLU A 164 -21.71 7.13 14.39
CA GLU A 164 -21.00 8.11 13.58
C GLU A 164 -19.49 8.10 13.92
N ALA A 165 -19.15 8.12 15.19
CA ALA A 165 -17.77 8.10 15.66
C ALA A 165 -17.65 7.40 17.03
N LEU A 166 -16.52 6.71 17.25
CA LEU A 166 -16.12 6.18 18.57
C LEU A 166 -15.45 7.25 19.44
N LYS A 167 -15.38 8.49 18.96
CA LYS A 167 -14.67 9.63 19.54
C LYS A 167 -13.15 9.42 19.66
N LEU A 168 -12.60 8.51 18.87
CA LEU A 168 -11.17 8.34 18.71
C LEU A 168 -10.61 9.39 17.73
N PRO A 169 -9.42 9.94 17.94
CA PRO A 169 -8.82 10.92 17.02
C PRO A 169 -8.81 10.45 15.57
N ILE A 170 -8.62 9.14 15.32
CA ILE A 170 -8.59 8.51 14.00
C ILE A 170 -9.94 8.53 13.27
N ASP A 171 -11.05 8.66 13.97
CA ASP A 171 -12.37 8.74 13.30
C ASP A 171 -12.46 9.91 12.32
N LYS A 172 -11.69 10.99 12.56
CA LYS A 172 -11.59 12.14 11.66
C LYS A 172 -11.01 11.77 10.28
N GLU A 173 -10.16 10.75 10.25
CA GLU A 173 -9.52 10.27 9.03
C GLU A 173 -10.39 9.29 8.25
N LYS A 174 -11.51 8.85 8.84
CA LYS A 174 -12.45 7.90 8.23
C LYS A 174 -11.75 6.64 7.70
N LYS A 175 -10.79 6.13 8.47
CA LYS A 175 -10.05 4.91 8.14
C LYS A 175 -10.72 3.67 8.73
N PHE A 176 -10.38 2.53 8.16
CA PHE A 176 -10.63 1.21 8.74
C PHE A 176 -9.57 0.89 9.79
N TYR A 177 -9.98 0.45 10.98
CA TYR A 177 -9.06 0.08 12.05
C TYR A 177 -9.64 -1.00 12.95
N VAL A 178 -8.74 -1.65 13.72
CA VAL A 178 -9.06 -2.78 14.60
C VAL A 178 -8.36 -2.60 15.94
N PHE A 179 -9.01 -3.01 17.02
CA PHE A 179 -8.42 -3.03 18.36
C PHE A 179 -9.09 -4.08 19.24
N ILE A 180 -8.46 -4.41 20.37
CA ILE A 180 -9.08 -5.19 21.43
C ILE A 180 -9.72 -4.25 22.43
N ILE A 181 -10.89 -4.63 22.94
CA ILE A 181 -11.57 -3.94 24.05
C ILE A 181 -11.90 -4.94 25.15
N ASP A 182 -11.78 -4.51 26.40
CA ASP A 182 -12.21 -5.25 27.57
C ASP A 182 -13.50 -4.68 28.18
N LYS A 183 -14.01 -5.32 29.22
CA LYS A 183 -15.23 -4.90 29.93
C LYS A 183 -15.15 -3.50 30.56
N ASP A 184 -13.94 -3.03 30.84
CA ASP A 184 -13.69 -1.71 31.40
C ASP A 184 -13.56 -0.62 30.33
N LEU A 185 -13.86 -0.97 29.07
CA LEU A 185 -13.73 -0.12 27.89
C LEU A 185 -12.28 0.30 27.61
N SER A 186 -11.31 -0.47 28.10
CA SER A 186 -9.90 -0.25 27.82
C SER A 186 -9.54 -0.78 26.45
N ILE A 187 -8.75 0.00 25.70
CA ILE A 187 -8.28 -0.35 24.34
C ILE A 187 -6.88 -0.92 24.44
N GLU A 188 -6.68 -2.04 23.73
CA GLU A 188 -5.38 -2.67 23.54
C GLU A 188 -5.16 -3.03 22.07
N LYS A 189 -3.91 -3.18 21.68
CA LYS A 189 -3.53 -3.74 20.37
C LYS A 189 -4.19 -3.03 19.19
N PHE A 190 -4.13 -1.71 19.16
CA PHE A 190 -4.66 -0.92 18.06
C PHE A 190 -3.90 -1.19 16.74
N PHE A 191 -4.61 -1.35 15.63
CA PHE A 191 -4.04 -1.66 14.33
C PHE A 191 -4.79 -0.98 13.18
N LEU A 192 -4.04 -0.46 12.22
CA LEU A 192 -4.53 0.05 10.94
C LEU A 192 -4.15 -0.92 9.82
N PRO A 193 -5.07 -1.77 9.38
CA PRO A 193 -4.78 -2.67 8.28
C PRO A 193 -4.50 -1.93 6.97
N HIS A 194 -3.46 -2.36 6.26
CA HIS A 194 -3.11 -1.85 4.95
C HIS A 194 -2.91 -3.01 3.97
N TYR A 195 -3.53 -2.95 2.79
CA TYR A 195 -3.57 -4.04 1.81
C TYR A 195 -2.18 -4.51 1.35
N GLU A 196 -1.20 -3.61 1.30
CA GLU A 196 0.18 -3.94 0.91
C GLU A 196 0.98 -4.68 1.99
N GLN A 197 0.46 -4.76 3.21
CA GLN A 197 1.17 -5.28 4.39
C GLN A 197 0.55 -6.58 4.92
N LYS A 198 0.28 -7.53 4.04
CA LYS A 198 -0.32 -8.83 4.41
C LYS A 198 0.45 -9.56 5.52
N GLY A 199 1.78 -9.52 5.49
CA GLY A 199 2.61 -10.13 6.54
C GLY A 199 2.40 -9.50 7.93
N LEU A 200 2.28 -8.17 7.99
CA LEU A 200 2.00 -7.46 9.24
C LEU A 200 0.58 -7.76 9.75
N MET A 201 -0.38 -7.88 8.83
CA MET A 201 -1.75 -8.25 9.17
C MET A 201 -1.81 -9.66 9.80
N ILE A 202 -1.15 -10.65 9.22
CA ILE A 202 -1.07 -12.01 9.76
C ILE A 202 -0.40 -11.98 11.14
N TYR A 203 0.75 -11.31 11.28
CA TYR A 203 1.44 -11.16 12.56
C TYR A 203 0.53 -10.53 13.63
N TYR A 204 -0.24 -9.52 13.27
CA TYR A 204 -1.20 -8.89 14.19
C TYR A 204 -2.29 -9.87 14.63
N LEU A 205 -2.87 -10.66 13.73
CA LEU A 205 -3.88 -11.66 14.06
C LEU A 205 -3.32 -12.77 14.96
N ASP A 206 -2.09 -13.20 14.72
CA ASP A 206 -1.38 -14.14 15.62
C ASP A 206 -1.16 -13.53 17.02
N LEU A 207 -0.88 -12.24 17.09
CA LEU A 207 -0.75 -11.52 18.36
C LEU A 207 -2.09 -11.45 19.10
N LEU A 208 -3.19 -11.13 18.38
CA LEU A 208 -4.54 -11.11 18.96
C LEU A 208 -4.90 -12.49 19.56
N LYS A 209 -4.62 -13.57 18.84
CA LYS A 209 -4.91 -14.94 19.29
C LYS A 209 -4.19 -15.33 20.58
N LYS A 210 -3.08 -14.69 20.90
CA LYS A 210 -2.35 -14.89 22.16
C LYS A 210 -2.88 -14.02 23.30
N THR A 211 -3.66 -13.00 22.99
CA THR A 211 -4.13 -11.99 23.94
C THR A 211 -5.58 -12.24 24.39
N LEU A 212 -6.40 -12.84 23.55
CA LEU A 212 -7.78 -13.29 23.79
C LEU A 212 -7.79 -14.65 24.44
#